data_5bc384ec1972926cd5f86603fb2f78c2
#
_entry.id   5bc384ec1972926cd5f86603fb2f78c2
#
_cell.length_a   1.000
_cell.length_b   1.000
_cell.length_c   1.000
_cell.angle_alpha   90.00
_cell.angle_beta   90.00
_cell.angle_gamma   90.00
#
_symmetry.space_group_name_H-M   'P 1'
#
loop_
_entity.id
_entity.type
_entity.pdbx_description
1 polymer ?
#
loop_
_entity_poly.entity_id
_entity_poly.type
_entity_poly.pdbx_seq_one_letter_code
_entity_poly.pdbx_strand_id
1 'polypeptide(L)'
;MLPRRLLLSTATAMAAAFIAVPTLAHADEPIKVVATFSILGDMVKQIGDDKIELITLVGPDGDAHVYQPTPQAAKAVSEADVLILNGLEFEGWLERLNEAASFDGALVVATSGIDPLPFDDHDEEDHDDHAEHSKAKHDDDHAEHDDHDPGEEHAEHKDHDDHGDEHAEHDDHDHSEEHAEHKDHDDHGDEHAGHDHGAFDPHAWQSIDNAKLYVENITAGLAKADPSNASTFYTNSAAYLAELEALEAEVSALVDTLPAEKRTVVTSHDAFGYFADDYGLRFEAPQGLSTESEPSAADVAELITQIREEGVSAVFVESITDNRLLEQIARETGATIGGTLYSDALSDEDGPAATYIDMMRHNAITLSSALGS
;
A
#
# COMPACT_ATOMS: atom_id res chain seq x y z
N MET A 1 88.76 -44.19 50.59
CA MET A 1 88.26 -42.79 50.62
C MET A 1 88.05 -42.36 49.19
N LEU A 2 86.79 -42.31 48.73
CA LEU A 2 86.40 -41.91 47.40
C LEU A 2 85.64 -40.55 47.48
N PRO A 3 85.95 -39.56 46.62
CA PRO A 3 85.25 -38.30 46.60
C PRO A 3 83.95 -38.38 45.78
N ARG A 4 82.90 -37.88 46.37
CA ARG A 4 81.57 -37.67 45.77
C ARG A 4 81.68 -36.60 44.69
N ARG A 5 81.36 -36.95 43.42
CA ARG A 5 81.15 -35.98 42.33
C ARG A 5 79.76 -35.42 42.41
N LEU A 6 79.64 -34.10 42.53
CA LEU A 6 78.45 -33.32 42.44
C LEU A 6 78.10 -33.07 40.98
N LEU A 7 76.97 -33.55 40.50
CA LEU A 7 76.44 -33.24 39.18
C LEU A 7 75.49 -32.01 39.32
N LEU A 8 75.95 -30.86 38.76
CA LEU A 8 75.04 -29.70 38.57
C LEU A 8 74.23 -29.92 37.29
N SER A 9 72.90 -30.04 37.46
CA SER A 9 71.98 -30.03 36.35
C SER A 9 71.53 -28.57 36.10
N THR A 10 71.98 -28.03 34.95
CA THR A 10 71.51 -26.74 34.42
C THR A 10 70.15 -26.97 33.73
N ALA A 11 69.08 -26.53 34.37
CA ALA A 11 67.74 -26.48 33.73
C ALA A 11 67.64 -25.19 32.91
N THR A 12 67.64 -25.31 31.59
CA THR A 12 67.46 -24.23 30.65
C THR A 12 65.97 -23.96 30.55
N ALA A 13 65.40 -22.90 31.18
CA ALA A 13 64.05 -22.46 31.05
C ALA A 13 63.87 -21.72 29.70
N MET A 14 63.16 -22.36 28.76
CA MET A 14 62.78 -21.78 27.48
C MET A 14 61.49 -20.93 27.70
N ALA A 15 61.67 -19.59 27.83
CA ALA A 15 60.54 -18.64 27.90
C ALA A 15 59.93 -18.50 26.48
N ALA A 16 58.77 -19.12 26.25
CA ALA A 16 58.00 -18.88 25.04
C ALA A 16 57.34 -17.49 25.16
N ALA A 17 57.84 -16.50 24.46
CA ALA A 17 57.19 -15.20 24.31
C ALA A 17 55.99 -15.37 23.35
N PHE A 18 54.78 -15.37 23.90
CA PHE A 18 53.57 -15.21 23.11
C PHE A 18 53.53 -13.76 22.58
N ILE A 19 53.84 -13.59 21.29
CA ILE A 19 53.61 -12.35 20.57
C ILE A 19 52.07 -12.31 20.35
N ALA A 20 51.35 -11.54 21.19
CA ALA A 20 49.96 -11.17 20.91
C ALA A 20 50.00 -10.25 19.66
N VAL A 21 49.68 -10.81 18.49
CA VAL A 21 49.39 -10.03 17.31
C VAL A 21 48.06 -9.30 17.58
N PRO A 22 48.02 -7.95 17.62
CA PRO A 22 46.77 -7.26 17.69
C PRO A 22 46.00 -7.62 16.42
N THR A 23 44.93 -8.39 16.57
CA THR A 23 43.91 -8.47 15.53
C THR A 23 43.35 -7.05 15.41
N LEU A 24 43.71 -6.36 14.33
CA LEU A 24 42.96 -5.18 13.90
C LEU A 24 41.55 -5.69 13.71
N ALA A 25 40.64 -5.33 14.65
CA ALA A 25 39.21 -5.45 14.40
C ALA A 25 38.96 -4.60 13.14
N HIS A 26 38.73 -5.24 12.00
CA HIS A 26 38.09 -4.57 10.91
C HIS A 26 36.74 -4.15 11.50
N ALA A 27 36.52 -2.86 11.61
CA ALA A 27 35.15 -2.39 11.70
C ALA A 27 34.49 -2.90 10.42
N ASP A 28 33.53 -3.81 10.55
CA ASP A 28 32.75 -4.26 9.40
C ASP A 28 32.09 -3.00 8.81
N GLU A 29 32.25 -2.78 7.49
CA GLU A 29 31.60 -1.66 6.83
C GLU A 29 30.09 -1.85 7.00
N PRO A 30 29.32 -0.76 7.26
CA PRO A 30 27.87 -0.85 7.35
C PRO A 30 27.28 -1.49 6.08
N ILE A 31 26.32 -2.40 6.24
CA ILE A 31 25.61 -2.97 5.09
C ILE A 31 24.70 -1.90 4.48
N LYS A 32 24.57 -1.92 3.16
CA LYS A 32 23.70 -1.00 2.42
C LYS A 32 22.28 -1.53 2.39
N VAL A 33 21.35 -0.74 2.92
CA VAL A 33 19.95 -1.09 3.02
C VAL A 33 19.12 -0.06 2.26
N VAL A 34 18.21 -0.54 1.43
CA VAL A 34 17.19 0.30 0.78
C VAL A 34 15.83 -0.05 1.37
N ALA A 35 15.10 0.96 1.84
CA ALA A 35 13.69 0.87 2.21
C ALA A 35 12.83 1.60 1.17
N THR A 36 11.67 1.06 0.85
CA THR A 36 10.82 1.61 -0.22
C THR A 36 10.20 2.96 0.17
N PHE A 37 9.76 3.14 1.41
CA PHE A 37 9.12 4.39 1.86
C PHE A 37 9.46 4.75 3.32
N SER A 38 9.07 5.95 3.72
CA SER A 38 9.54 6.60 4.96
C SER A 38 9.22 5.82 6.24
N ILE A 39 8.06 5.18 6.33
CA ILE A 39 7.66 4.39 7.51
C ILE A 39 8.59 3.18 7.69
N LEU A 40 8.84 2.42 6.62
CA LEU A 40 9.82 1.33 6.66
C LEU A 40 11.24 1.87 6.93
N GLY A 41 11.58 3.03 6.35
CA GLY A 41 12.86 3.68 6.58
C GLY A 41 13.13 3.97 8.05
N ASP A 42 12.11 4.46 8.79
CA ASP A 42 12.23 4.69 10.22
C ASP A 42 12.41 3.38 10.98
N MET A 43 11.57 2.37 10.76
CA MET A 43 11.70 1.06 11.42
C MET A 43 13.08 0.43 11.20
N VAL A 44 13.58 0.49 9.96
CA VAL A 44 14.92 0.00 9.60
C VAL A 44 16.01 0.77 10.33
N LYS A 45 15.88 2.09 10.43
CA LYS A 45 16.82 2.96 11.16
C LYS A 45 16.86 2.64 12.65
N GLN A 46 15.69 2.41 13.29
CA GLN A 46 15.57 2.05 14.70
C GLN A 46 16.29 0.72 14.99
N ILE A 47 16.23 -0.24 14.08
CA ILE A 47 16.82 -1.57 14.24
C ILE A 47 18.31 -1.55 13.87
N GLY A 48 18.66 -0.94 12.74
CA GLY A 48 19.98 -0.98 12.14
C GLY A 48 21.00 -0.03 12.77
N ASP A 49 20.53 1.16 13.21
CA ASP A 49 21.31 2.23 13.83
C ASP A 49 22.58 2.56 12.99
N ASP A 50 23.76 2.54 13.62
CA ASP A 50 25.07 2.84 12.99
C ASP A 50 25.67 1.65 12.19
N LYS A 51 24.99 0.51 12.14
CA LYS A 51 25.43 -0.72 11.44
C LYS A 51 24.98 -0.79 9.99
N ILE A 52 24.18 0.15 9.55
CA ILE A 52 23.61 0.19 8.19
C ILE A 52 23.87 1.54 7.52
N GLU A 53 23.96 1.53 6.19
CA GLU A 53 23.82 2.72 5.34
C GLU A 53 22.45 2.65 4.68
N LEU A 54 21.50 3.45 5.18
CA LEU A 54 20.10 3.42 4.74
C LEU A 54 19.83 4.45 3.66
N ILE A 55 19.14 4.02 2.61
CA ILE A 55 18.49 4.88 1.61
C ILE A 55 17.01 4.58 1.61
N THR A 56 16.18 5.62 1.77
CA THR A 56 14.72 5.52 1.63
C THR A 56 14.32 6.10 0.27
N LEU A 57 13.61 5.32 -0.57
CA LEU A 57 13.27 5.73 -1.94
C LEU A 57 12.20 6.81 -1.98
N VAL A 58 11.12 6.62 -1.21
CA VAL A 58 10.06 7.62 -1.03
C VAL A 58 10.23 8.22 0.36
N GLY A 59 10.66 9.47 0.40
CA GLY A 59 10.96 10.17 1.65
C GLY A 59 9.71 10.67 2.39
N PRO A 60 9.89 11.46 3.47
CA PRO A 60 8.80 12.10 4.18
C PRO A 60 7.87 12.88 3.25
N ASP A 61 6.58 12.95 3.62
CA ASP A 61 5.50 13.60 2.88
C ASP A 61 5.36 13.14 1.40
N GLY A 62 6.03 12.04 1.03
CA GLY A 62 6.01 11.47 -0.32
C GLY A 62 4.94 10.40 -0.45
N ASP A 63 4.20 10.45 -1.54
CA ASP A 63 3.22 9.43 -1.89
C ASP A 63 3.90 8.23 -2.57
N ALA A 64 3.83 7.06 -1.92
CA ALA A 64 4.46 5.85 -2.40
C ALA A 64 3.65 5.12 -3.50
N HIS A 65 2.34 5.33 -3.59
CA HIS A 65 1.51 4.73 -4.63
C HIS A 65 1.88 5.23 -6.03
N VAL A 66 2.10 6.56 -6.15
CA VAL A 66 2.37 7.22 -7.45
C VAL A 66 3.86 7.44 -7.72
N TYR A 67 4.73 6.84 -6.91
CA TYR A 67 6.17 7.02 -7.06
C TYR A 67 6.68 6.53 -8.42
N GLN A 68 7.52 7.35 -9.06
CA GLN A 68 8.17 7.03 -10.32
C GLN A 68 9.65 6.74 -10.08
N PRO A 69 10.10 5.48 -10.23
CA PRO A 69 11.51 5.12 -10.02
C PRO A 69 12.45 5.92 -10.92
N THR A 70 13.48 6.49 -10.29
CA THR A 70 14.51 7.25 -11.00
C THR A 70 15.74 6.38 -11.31
N PRO A 71 16.60 6.77 -12.25
CA PRO A 71 17.89 6.09 -12.46
C PRO A 71 18.77 6.04 -11.19
N GLN A 72 18.60 7.03 -10.29
CA GLN A 72 19.31 7.05 -9.01
C GLN A 72 18.73 5.99 -8.06
N ALA A 73 17.42 5.81 -8.02
CA ALA A 73 16.77 4.75 -7.26
C ALA A 73 17.22 3.35 -7.74
N ALA A 74 17.22 3.14 -9.07
CA ALA A 74 17.70 1.87 -9.64
C ALA A 74 19.15 1.61 -9.28
N LYS A 75 20.00 2.64 -9.30
CA LYS A 75 21.40 2.51 -8.86
C LYS A 75 21.50 2.17 -7.37
N ALA A 76 20.74 2.84 -6.50
CA ALA A 76 20.74 2.57 -5.07
C ALA A 76 20.33 1.11 -4.79
N VAL A 77 19.26 0.63 -5.44
CA VAL A 77 18.83 -0.77 -5.32
C VAL A 77 19.89 -1.74 -5.85
N SER A 78 20.52 -1.44 -7.00
CA SER A 78 21.59 -2.32 -7.55
C SER A 78 22.84 -2.44 -6.68
N GLU A 79 23.08 -1.48 -5.80
CA GLU A 79 24.23 -1.44 -4.89
C GLU A 79 23.88 -1.89 -3.46
N ALA A 80 22.60 -2.19 -3.19
CA ALA A 80 22.12 -2.57 -1.87
C ALA A 80 22.39 -4.04 -1.54
N ASP A 81 22.73 -4.31 -0.28
CA ASP A 81 22.82 -5.67 0.27
C ASP A 81 21.44 -6.20 0.65
N VAL A 82 20.53 -5.28 1.07
CA VAL A 82 19.15 -5.60 1.49
C VAL A 82 18.18 -4.59 0.89
N LEU A 83 17.09 -5.07 0.29
CA LEU A 83 15.92 -4.29 -0.11
C LEU A 83 14.75 -4.68 0.77
N ILE A 84 14.14 -3.69 1.42
CA ILE A 84 13.00 -3.85 2.33
C ILE A 84 11.79 -3.16 1.71
N LEU A 85 10.71 -3.90 1.54
CA LEU A 85 9.46 -3.47 0.94
C LEU A 85 8.27 -3.87 1.81
N ASN A 86 7.13 -3.23 1.60
CA ASN A 86 5.88 -3.58 2.26
C ASN A 86 5.37 -4.95 1.80
N GLY A 87 5.09 -5.09 0.53
CA GLY A 87 4.33 -6.19 -0.04
C GLY A 87 2.85 -5.85 -0.19
N LEU A 88 2.00 -6.86 -0.39
CA LEU A 88 0.55 -6.68 -0.61
C LEU A 88 0.25 -5.69 -1.76
N GLU A 89 1.11 -5.68 -2.78
CA GLU A 89 0.99 -4.84 -3.99
C GLU A 89 1.07 -3.32 -3.74
N PHE A 90 1.47 -2.88 -2.54
CA PHE A 90 1.62 -1.46 -2.20
C PHE A 90 2.57 -0.73 -3.15
N GLU A 91 3.69 -1.35 -3.48
CA GLU A 91 4.68 -0.77 -4.40
C GLU A 91 4.44 -1.23 -5.84
N GLY A 92 3.38 -0.78 -6.50
CA GLY A 92 3.04 -1.17 -7.88
C GLY A 92 4.13 -0.88 -8.93
N TRP A 93 5.10 -0.01 -8.59
CA TRP A 93 6.26 0.33 -9.41
C TRP A 93 7.48 -0.58 -9.20
N LEU A 94 7.46 -1.47 -8.20
CA LEU A 94 8.64 -2.22 -7.74
C LEU A 94 9.18 -3.19 -8.80
N GLU A 95 8.32 -3.86 -9.55
CA GLU A 95 8.75 -4.80 -10.60
C GLU A 95 9.62 -4.08 -11.64
N ARG A 96 9.17 -2.93 -12.12
CA ARG A 96 9.94 -2.10 -13.08
C ARG A 96 11.28 -1.63 -12.51
N LEU A 97 11.32 -1.32 -11.21
CA LEU A 97 12.55 -0.91 -10.53
C LEU A 97 13.52 -2.08 -10.42
N ASN A 98 13.07 -3.26 -10.03
CA ASN A 98 13.89 -4.47 -9.89
C ASN A 98 14.49 -4.91 -11.23
N GLU A 99 13.72 -4.85 -12.31
CA GLU A 99 14.21 -5.12 -13.67
C GLU A 99 15.34 -4.15 -14.06
N ALA A 100 15.14 -2.84 -13.81
CA ALA A 100 16.11 -1.81 -14.12
C ALA A 100 17.39 -1.91 -13.26
N ALA A 101 17.26 -2.29 -12.00
CA ALA A 101 18.35 -2.40 -11.04
C ALA A 101 19.15 -3.71 -11.20
N SER A 102 18.54 -4.78 -11.69
CA SER A 102 19.11 -6.14 -11.66
C SER A 102 19.57 -6.53 -10.25
N PHE A 103 18.72 -6.27 -9.25
CA PHE A 103 19.02 -6.51 -7.85
C PHE A 103 19.27 -7.99 -7.56
N ASP A 104 20.33 -8.30 -6.83
CA ASP A 104 20.75 -9.66 -6.45
C ASP A 104 20.98 -9.82 -4.92
N GLY A 105 20.66 -8.80 -4.14
CA GLY A 105 20.76 -8.80 -2.68
C GLY A 105 19.62 -9.55 -1.97
N ALA A 106 19.51 -9.37 -0.68
CA ALA A 106 18.46 -9.96 0.13
C ALA A 106 17.16 -9.13 0.05
N LEU A 107 16.03 -9.79 -0.27
CA LEU A 107 14.71 -9.17 -0.26
C LEU A 107 14.01 -9.48 1.06
N VAL A 108 13.47 -8.45 1.70
CA VAL A 108 12.67 -8.53 2.92
C VAL A 108 11.28 -7.94 2.66
N VAL A 109 10.25 -8.76 2.77
CA VAL A 109 8.85 -8.34 2.71
C VAL A 109 8.37 -8.12 4.13
N ALA A 110 8.08 -6.88 4.50
CA ALA A 110 7.73 -6.50 5.86
C ALA A 110 6.41 -7.12 6.33
N THR A 111 5.43 -7.29 5.43
CA THR A 111 4.13 -7.92 5.71
C THR A 111 4.15 -9.46 5.77
N SER A 112 5.33 -10.10 5.68
CA SER A 112 5.40 -11.57 5.73
C SER A 112 4.80 -12.11 7.02
N GLY A 113 3.79 -12.99 6.90
CA GLY A 113 3.15 -13.65 8.05
C GLY A 113 2.00 -12.86 8.69
N ILE A 114 1.63 -11.71 8.15
CA ILE A 114 0.40 -11.01 8.50
C ILE A 114 -0.80 -11.76 7.92
N ASP A 115 -1.94 -11.72 8.60
CA ASP A 115 -3.24 -12.11 8.07
C ASP A 115 -3.87 -10.87 7.43
N PRO A 116 -3.80 -10.71 6.10
CA PRO A 116 -4.16 -9.44 5.48
C PRO A 116 -5.68 -9.26 5.42
N LEU A 117 -6.14 -8.03 5.65
CA LEU A 117 -7.53 -7.68 5.48
C LEU A 117 -7.91 -7.77 4.00
N PRO A 118 -9.01 -8.48 3.64
CA PRO A 118 -9.52 -8.45 2.28
C PRO A 118 -10.01 -7.05 1.96
N PHE A 119 -9.80 -6.63 0.73
CA PHE A 119 -10.43 -5.44 0.19
C PHE A 119 -11.73 -5.88 -0.50
N ASP A 120 -12.86 -5.52 0.10
CA ASP A 120 -14.18 -5.67 -0.50
C ASP A 120 -14.47 -4.40 -1.30
N ASP A 121 -14.31 -4.47 -2.61
CA ASP A 121 -14.80 -3.42 -3.50
C ASP A 121 -16.34 -3.44 -3.40
N HIS A 122 -16.93 -2.46 -2.75
CA HIS A 122 -18.38 -2.39 -2.47
C HIS A 122 -19.25 -2.21 -3.72
N ASP A 123 -18.73 -2.46 -4.92
CA ASP A 123 -19.45 -2.44 -6.19
C ASP A 123 -20.23 -3.73 -6.50
N GLU A 124 -20.28 -4.72 -5.60
CA GLU A 124 -21.25 -5.80 -5.74
C GLU A 124 -22.64 -5.33 -5.27
N GLU A 125 -23.39 -4.72 -6.20
CA GLU A 125 -24.83 -4.57 -6.07
C GLU A 125 -25.43 -5.89 -5.57
N ASP A 126 -25.94 -5.89 -4.34
CA ASP A 126 -26.77 -6.94 -3.76
C ASP A 126 -27.98 -7.22 -4.66
N HIS A 127 -27.80 -8.00 -5.73
CA HIS A 127 -28.85 -8.64 -6.49
C HIS A 127 -29.19 -10.02 -5.90
N ASP A 128 -29.31 -10.12 -4.59
CA ASP A 128 -29.95 -11.25 -3.92
C ASP A 128 -31.42 -10.94 -3.61
N ASP A 129 -32.24 -10.84 -4.65
CA ASP A 129 -33.70 -10.97 -4.49
C ASP A 129 -34.28 -11.96 -5.50
N HIS A 130 -33.93 -13.24 -5.35
CA HIS A 130 -34.70 -14.36 -5.87
C HIS A 130 -34.89 -15.44 -4.81
N ALA A 131 -35.69 -15.08 -3.80
CA ALA A 131 -36.27 -16.03 -2.90
C ALA A 131 -37.32 -16.89 -3.62
N GLU A 132 -37.12 -18.21 -3.46
CA GLU A 132 -38.16 -19.24 -3.36
C GLU A 132 -39.32 -19.23 -4.39
N HIS A 133 -39.15 -20.03 -5.45
CA HIS A 133 -40.30 -20.71 -6.01
C HIS A 133 -40.27 -22.22 -5.70
N SER A 134 -41.11 -22.53 -4.72
CA SER A 134 -41.53 -23.88 -4.34
C SER A 134 -42.00 -24.69 -5.55
N LYS A 135 -41.51 -25.93 -5.59
CA LYS A 135 -42.02 -26.99 -6.45
C LYS A 135 -43.51 -27.23 -6.17
N ALA A 136 -44.36 -26.98 -7.14
CA ALA A 136 -45.65 -27.62 -7.24
C ALA A 136 -45.79 -28.21 -8.64
N LYS A 137 -45.97 -29.52 -8.65
CA LYS A 137 -46.36 -30.32 -9.82
C LYS A 137 -47.79 -29.97 -10.17
N HIS A 138 -48.07 -29.77 -11.45
CA HIS A 138 -49.38 -30.16 -12.00
C HIS A 138 -49.25 -30.54 -13.47
N ASP A 139 -49.93 -31.64 -13.75
CA ASP A 139 -50.11 -32.39 -14.99
C ASP A 139 -50.98 -31.64 -15.99
N ASP A 140 -50.75 -31.92 -17.25
CA ASP A 140 -51.58 -32.02 -18.46
C ASP A 140 -52.94 -31.31 -18.52
N ASP A 141 -53.19 -30.51 -19.56
CA ASP A 141 -54.08 -30.92 -20.63
C ASP A 141 -54.18 -29.85 -21.75
N HIS A 142 -54.44 -30.37 -22.95
CA HIS A 142 -54.61 -29.78 -24.25
C HIS A 142 -55.71 -28.68 -24.33
N ALA A 143 -55.53 -27.73 -25.25
CA ALA A 143 -56.50 -27.50 -26.35
C ALA A 143 -56.06 -26.36 -27.29
N GLU A 144 -56.10 -26.69 -28.55
CA GLU A 144 -55.97 -25.85 -29.75
C GLU A 144 -57.04 -24.74 -29.80
N HIS A 145 -56.75 -23.64 -30.49
CA HIS A 145 -57.56 -22.92 -31.46
C HIS A 145 -56.82 -21.70 -32.02
N ASP A 146 -56.53 -21.83 -33.25
CA ASP A 146 -56.84 -21.19 -34.56
C ASP A 146 -57.21 -19.69 -34.56
N ASP A 147 -56.49 -19.07 -35.56
CA ASP A 147 -56.94 -18.06 -36.52
C ASP A 147 -57.36 -16.67 -36.05
N HIS A 148 -56.67 -15.66 -36.56
CA HIS A 148 -57.12 -14.71 -37.58
C HIS A 148 -56.14 -13.54 -37.78
N ASP A 149 -55.59 -13.48 -38.99
CA ASP A 149 -55.19 -12.32 -39.76
C ASP A 149 -56.48 -11.70 -40.38
N PRO A 150 -56.53 -10.56 -41.08
CA PRO A 150 -55.54 -9.48 -41.41
C PRO A 150 -56.16 -8.05 -41.39
N GLY A 151 -55.38 -7.13 -41.90
CA GLY A 151 -55.89 -5.94 -42.61
C GLY A 151 -55.35 -4.61 -42.18
N GLU A 152 -54.48 -4.05 -43.05
CA GLU A 152 -54.65 -2.85 -43.91
C GLU A 152 -54.63 -1.52 -43.13
N GLU A 153 -54.09 -0.51 -43.57
CA GLU A 153 -53.44 0.15 -44.72
C GLU A 153 -53.20 1.64 -44.40
N HIS A 154 -52.33 2.27 -45.19
CA HIS A 154 -52.27 3.72 -45.56
C HIS A 154 -51.59 4.67 -44.55
N ALA A 155 -50.82 5.67 -44.97
CA ALA A 155 -50.38 6.23 -46.24
C ALA A 155 -49.27 7.27 -46.02
N GLU A 156 -48.32 7.32 -46.89
CA GLU A 156 -47.69 8.43 -47.59
C GLU A 156 -47.79 9.88 -47.07
N HIS A 157 -46.63 10.53 -47.08
CA HIS A 157 -46.32 11.84 -47.70
C HIS A 157 -44.81 12.09 -47.51
N LYS A 158 -44.04 12.08 -48.57
CA LYS A 158 -43.67 13.04 -49.65
C LYS A 158 -43.06 14.35 -49.16
N ASP A 159 -41.85 14.48 -49.62
CA ASP A 159 -41.13 15.49 -50.40
C ASP A 159 -40.67 16.79 -49.71
N HIS A 160 -39.42 17.11 -49.91
CA HIS A 160 -38.85 18.20 -50.73
C HIS A 160 -37.33 18.27 -50.44
N ASP A 161 -36.51 17.99 -51.47
CA ASP A 161 -35.77 18.87 -52.42
C ASP A 161 -34.79 19.79 -51.68
N ASP A 162 -33.55 19.73 -52.01
CA ASP A 162 -32.76 20.01 -53.19
C ASP A 162 -31.75 21.15 -52.93
N HIS A 163 -30.55 20.98 -53.39
CA HIS A 163 -29.46 21.85 -53.81
C HIS A 163 -28.13 21.29 -53.32
N GLY A 164 -27.22 20.85 -54.14
CA GLY A 164 -26.80 21.34 -55.48
C GLY A 164 -25.35 21.75 -55.41
N ASP A 165 -24.47 20.99 -56.09
CA ASP A 165 -23.28 21.39 -56.86
C ASP A 165 -22.10 22.08 -56.12
N GLU A 166 -20.85 21.89 -56.43
CA GLU A 166 -20.07 21.52 -57.64
C GLU A 166 -18.58 21.33 -57.29
N HIS A 167 -17.91 20.46 -58.12
CA HIS A 167 -16.52 20.55 -58.65
C HIS A 167 -15.32 20.40 -57.69
N ALA A 168 -14.24 19.75 -58.07
CA ALA A 168 -13.67 19.23 -59.31
C ALA A 168 -12.50 18.31 -59.00
N GLU A 169 -12.36 17.29 -59.81
CA GLU A 169 -11.20 16.66 -60.44
C GLU A 169 -9.79 16.88 -59.84
N HIS A 170 -9.05 15.79 -59.61
CA HIS A 170 -7.83 15.45 -60.34
C HIS A 170 -7.27 14.06 -59.98
N ASP A 171 -7.15 13.28 -61.04
CA ASP A 171 -6.07 12.45 -61.54
C ASP A 171 -5.60 11.18 -60.83
N ASP A 172 -5.85 10.16 -61.59
CA ASP A 172 -5.24 8.86 -61.82
C ASP A 172 -3.82 8.63 -61.28
N HIS A 173 -3.67 7.55 -60.50
CA HIS A 173 -2.55 6.64 -60.65
C HIS A 173 -2.98 5.19 -60.41
N ASP A 174 -2.96 4.46 -61.53
CA ASP A 174 -3.07 3.03 -61.73
C ASP A 174 -1.87 2.30 -61.08
N HIS A 175 -2.10 1.29 -60.26
CA HIS A 175 -1.22 0.13 -60.09
C HIS A 175 -1.97 -1.08 -59.52
N SER A 176 -2.22 -2.00 -60.44
CA SER A 176 -2.30 -3.48 -60.39
C SER A 176 -2.33 -4.20 -59.04
N GLU A 177 -3.38 -4.94 -58.93
CA GLU A 177 -3.70 -6.26 -58.35
C GLU A 177 -2.58 -7.03 -57.66
N GLU A 178 -2.81 -7.38 -56.37
CA GLU A 178 -2.67 -8.77 -55.89
C GLU A 178 -3.64 -8.99 -54.72
N HIS A 179 -4.53 -9.98 -54.93
CA HIS A 179 -5.49 -10.44 -53.95
C HIS A 179 -4.78 -11.22 -52.85
N ALA A 180 -4.94 -10.76 -51.60
CA ALA A 180 -4.77 -11.60 -50.40
C ALA A 180 -6.02 -11.48 -49.55
N GLU A 181 -6.57 -12.64 -49.26
CA GLU A 181 -7.82 -12.85 -48.49
C GLU A 181 -7.74 -12.19 -47.13
N HIS A 182 -8.61 -11.24 -46.85
CA HIS A 182 -8.85 -10.74 -45.50
C HIS A 182 -9.89 -11.63 -44.83
N LYS A 183 -9.45 -12.37 -43.84
CA LYS A 183 -10.33 -12.94 -42.80
C LYS A 183 -10.74 -11.81 -41.89
N ASP A 184 -12.04 -11.63 -41.78
CA ASP A 184 -12.69 -10.80 -40.82
C ASP A 184 -12.29 -11.25 -39.39
N HIS A 185 -11.63 -10.38 -38.67
CA HIS A 185 -11.49 -10.41 -37.21
C HIS A 185 -12.06 -9.11 -36.66
N ASP A 186 -13.37 -9.10 -36.52
CA ASP A 186 -14.03 -8.22 -35.57
C ASP A 186 -13.80 -8.81 -34.16
N ASP A 187 -12.73 -8.38 -33.52
CA ASP A 187 -12.56 -8.51 -32.09
C ASP A 187 -11.95 -7.19 -31.57
N HIS A 188 -12.81 -6.19 -31.44
CA HIS A 188 -12.53 -5.05 -30.59
C HIS A 188 -12.96 -5.43 -29.18
N GLY A 189 -12.15 -6.29 -28.54
CA GLY A 189 -12.16 -6.38 -27.10
C GLY A 189 -11.69 -5.04 -26.57
N ASP A 190 -12.58 -4.30 -25.96
CA ASP A 190 -12.27 -3.20 -25.09
C ASP A 190 -11.39 -3.75 -23.95
N GLU A 191 -10.07 -3.67 -24.14
CA GLU A 191 -9.13 -3.80 -23.03
C GLU A 191 -9.27 -2.53 -22.17
N HIS A 192 -10.35 -2.46 -21.41
CA HIS A 192 -10.29 -1.77 -20.14
C HIS A 192 -9.34 -2.62 -19.28
N ALA A 193 -8.06 -2.26 -19.27
CA ALA A 193 -7.15 -2.66 -18.24
C ALA A 193 -7.71 -2.05 -16.94
N GLY A 194 -8.63 -2.77 -16.30
CA GLY A 194 -8.95 -2.57 -14.91
C GLY A 194 -7.63 -2.73 -14.18
N HIS A 195 -7.17 -1.69 -13.54
CA HIS A 195 -6.08 -1.78 -12.58
C HIS A 195 -6.62 -2.72 -11.50
N ASP A 196 -6.05 -3.92 -11.44
CA ASP A 196 -6.34 -4.91 -10.40
C ASP A 196 -5.80 -4.31 -9.11
N HIS A 197 -6.66 -3.61 -8.37
CA HIS A 197 -6.35 -3.20 -7.00
C HIS A 197 -6.24 -4.49 -6.22
N GLY A 198 -5.09 -4.74 -5.58
CA GLY A 198 -4.79 -6.00 -4.92
C GLY A 198 -5.97 -6.52 -4.09
N ALA A 199 -6.11 -7.84 -3.99
CA ALA A 199 -7.20 -8.48 -3.24
C ALA A 199 -7.20 -8.16 -1.73
N PHE A 200 -6.19 -7.42 -1.25
CA PHE A 200 -5.96 -7.14 0.16
C PHE A 200 -5.54 -5.69 0.39
N ASP A 201 -5.95 -5.15 1.53
CA ASP A 201 -5.49 -3.84 2.01
C ASP A 201 -3.96 -3.87 2.30
N PRO A 202 -3.15 -3.04 1.63
CA PRO A 202 -1.70 -3.03 1.83
C PRO A 202 -1.25 -2.24 3.06
N HIS A 203 -2.11 -1.43 3.71
CA HIS A 203 -1.76 -0.49 4.77
C HIS A 203 -1.60 -1.13 6.16
N ALA A 204 -1.01 -2.32 6.19
CA ALA A 204 -0.95 -3.15 7.39
C ALA A 204 -0.14 -2.52 8.55
N TRP A 205 0.72 -1.53 8.28
CA TRP A 205 1.43 -0.76 9.32
C TRP A 205 0.50 0.12 10.17
N GLN A 206 -0.75 0.35 9.75
CA GLN A 206 -1.75 1.07 10.54
C GLN A 206 -2.23 0.26 11.76
N SER A 207 -1.92 -1.03 11.83
CA SER A 207 -2.00 -1.86 13.04
C SER A 207 -0.65 -1.88 13.74
N ILE A 208 -0.62 -1.55 15.04
CA ILE A 208 0.62 -1.62 15.83
C ILE A 208 1.04 -3.08 16.05
N ASP A 209 0.10 -4.01 16.13
CA ASP A 209 0.42 -5.44 16.21
C ASP A 209 1.09 -5.95 14.93
N ASN A 210 0.62 -5.53 13.77
CA ASN A 210 1.29 -5.82 12.50
C ASN A 210 2.66 -5.14 12.42
N ALA A 211 2.79 -3.90 12.91
CA ALA A 211 4.08 -3.20 12.95
C ALA A 211 5.14 -3.96 13.78
N LYS A 212 4.74 -4.67 14.83
CA LYS A 212 5.65 -5.57 15.59
C LYS A 212 6.17 -6.70 14.69
N LEU A 213 5.32 -7.30 13.83
CA LEU A 213 5.74 -8.30 12.84
C LEU A 213 6.69 -7.69 11.79
N TYR A 214 6.44 -6.46 11.35
CA TYR A 214 7.36 -5.73 10.48
C TYR A 214 8.76 -5.64 11.11
N VAL A 215 8.83 -5.21 12.37
CA VAL A 215 10.09 -5.10 13.14
C VAL A 215 10.80 -6.46 13.22
N GLU A 216 10.07 -7.55 13.46
CA GLU A 216 10.63 -8.90 13.52
C GLU A 216 11.19 -9.35 12.16
N ASN A 217 10.43 -9.11 11.06
CA ASN A 217 10.84 -9.47 9.71
C ASN A 217 12.08 -8.67 9.26
N ILE A 218 12.09 -7.36 9.51
CA ILE A 218 13.23 -6.49 9.23
C ILE A 218 14.47 -6.96 10.01
N THR A 219 14.32 -7.22 11.30
CA THR A 219 15.39 -7.70 12.18
C THR A 219 15.99 -9.00 11.68
N ALA A 220 15.14 -9.96 11.31
CA ALA A 220 15.58 -11.26 10.77
C ALA A 220 16.31 -11.09 9.44
N GLY A 221 15.85 -10.19 8.57
CA GLY A 221 16.47 -9.85 7.30
C GLY A 221 17.85 -9.24 7.48
N LEU A 222 17.98 -8.21 8.32
CA LEU A 222 19.25 -7.55 8.63
C LEU A 222 20.25 -8.53 9.31
N ALA A 223 19.79 -9.31 10.29
CA ALA A 223 20.62 -10.30 10.98
C ALA A 223 21.13 -11.41 10.05
N LYS A 224 20.35 -11.77 9.01
CA LYS A 224 20.76 -12.72 7.99
C LYS A 224 21.79 -12.12 7.04
N ALA A 225 21.64 -10.84 6.67
CA ALA A 225 22.56 -10.15 5.77
C ALA A 225 23.88 -9.80 6.46
N ASP A 226 23.82 -9.43 7.74
CA ASP A 226 24.99 -9.15 8.56
C ASP A 226 24.96 -9.93 9.89
N PRO A 227 25.41 -11.20 9.87
CA PRO A 227 25.46 -12.03 11.07
C PRO A 227 26.41 -11.52 12.17
N SER A 228 27.38 -10.67 11.82
CA SER A 228 28.35 -10.12 12.79
C SER A 228 27.69 -9.10 13.72
N ASN A 229 26.72 -8.35 13.22
CA ASN A 229 25.93 -7.38 13.96
C ASN A 229 24.55 -7.88 14.40
N ALA A 230 24.20 -9.15 14.15
CA ALA A 230 22.89 -9.73 14.48
C ALA A 230 22.45 -9.48 15.92
N SER A 231 23.37 -9.62 16.89
CA SER A 231 23.05 -9.37 18.31
C SER A 231 22.66 -7.91 18.59
N THR A 232 23.22 -6.96 17.86
CA THR A 232 22.85 -5.54 17.95
C THR A 232 21.45 -5.33 17.40
N PHE A 233 21.14 -5.86 16.21
CA PHE A 233 19.83 -5.76 15.60
C PHE A 233 18.72 -6.34 16.50
N TYR A 234 18.93 -7.53 17.06
CA TYR A 234 17.98 -8.12 18.01
C TYR A 234 17.85 -7.31 19.32
N THR A 235 18.91 -6.67 19.79
CA THR A 235 18.84 -5.80 20.98
C THR A 235 18.04 -4.54 20.71
N ASN A 236 18.29 -3.87 19.57
CA ASN A 236 17.57 -2.68 19.17
C ASN A 236 16.08 -3.01 18.90
N SER A 237 15.83 -4.11 18.20
CA SER A 237 14.47 -4.62 17.96
C SER A 237 13.70 -4.84 19.25
N ALA A 238 14.31 -5.49 20.24
CA ALA A 238 13.65 -5.73 21.51
C ALA A 238 13.31 -4.42 22.27
N ALA A 239 14.15 -3.39 22.17
CA ALA A 239 13.88 -2.07 22.71
C ALA A 239 12.71 -1.39 21.98
N TYR A 240 12.72 -1.42 20.64
CA TYR A 240 11.69 -0.81 19.82
C TYR A 240 10.33 -1.51 19.96
N LEU A 241 10.30 -2.84 20.06
CA LEU A 241 9.08 -3.60 20.36
C LEU A 241 8.47 -3.22 21.71
N ALA A 242 9.29 -2.94 22.73
CA ALA A 242 8.78 -2.45 24.00
C ALA A 242 8.18 -1.03 23.93
N GLU A 243 8.71 -0.18 23.04
CA GLU A 243 8.12 1.15 22.77
C GLU A 243 6.81 1.02 22.01
N LEU A 244 6.71 0.10 21.03
CA LEU A 244 5.46 -0.20 20.31
C LEU A 244 4.37 -0.75 21.26
N GLU A 245 4.73 -1.61 22.20
CA GLU A 245 3.78 -2.10 23.21
C GLU A 245 3.24 -0.97 24.09
N ALA A 246 4.10 -0.01 24.46
CA ALA A 246 3.67 1.16 25.22
C ALA A 246 2.78 2.10 24.39
N LEU A 247 3.09 2.24 23.09
CA LEU A 247 2.30 3.02 22.14
C LEU A 247 0.91 2.42 21.95
N GLU A 248 0.81 1.10 21.81
CA GLU A 248 -0.47 0.38 21.69
C GLU A 248 -1.40 0.70 22.87
N ALA A 249 -0.88 0.63 24.10
CA ALA A 249 -1.65 0.99 25.29
C ALA A 249 -2.07 2.47 25.32
N GLU A 250 -1.23 3.38 24.80
CA GLU A 250 -1.51 4.82 24.69
C GLU A 250 -2.63 5.07 23.66
N VAL A 251 -2.52 4.50 22.46
CA VAL A 251 -3.50 4.66 21.37
C VAL A 251 -4.85 4.09 21.77
N SER A 252 -4.90 2.85 22.29
CA SER A 252 -6.12 2.24 22.82
C SER A 252 -6.80 3.13 23.85
N ALA A 253 -6.04 3.67 24.82
CA ALA A 253 -6.60 4.53 25.85
C ALA A 253 -7.19 5.84 25.30
N LEU A 254 -6.60 6.41 24.24
CA LEU A 254 -7.12 7.61 23.58
C LEU A 254 -8.42 7.31 22.82
N VAL A 255 -8.45 6.24 22.03
CA VAL A 255 -9.62 5.87 21.22
C VAL A 255 -10.78 5.39 22.08
N ASP A 256 -10.52 4.70 23.18
CA ASP A 256 -11.56 4.26 24.14
C ASP A 256 -12.34 5.43 24.77
N THR A 257 -11.81 6.64 24.75
CA THR A 257 -12.53 7.84 25.20
C THR A 257 -13.61 8.30 24.24
N LEU A 258 -13.60 7.84 22.99
CA LEU A 258 -14.54 8.27 21.97
C LEU A 258 -15.93 7.67 22.16
N PRO A 259 -16.98 8.50 22.10
CA PRO A 259 -18.36 8.00 22.09
C PRO A 259 -18.61 7.08 20.89
N ALA A 260 -19.40 6.01 21.09
CA ALA A 260 -19.66 5.04 20.03
C ALA A 260 -20.30 5.69 18.77
N GLU A 261 -21.16 6.71 18.98
CA GLU A 261 -21.82 7.46 17.90
C GLU A 261 -20.91 8.43 17.16
N LYS A 262 -19.66 8.59 17.58
CA LYS A 262 -18.66 9.48 16.95
C LYS A 262 -17.46 8.73 16.40
N ARG A 263 -17.60 7.43 16.17
CA ARG A 263 -16.50 6.57 15.69
C ARG A 263 -16.44 6.43 14.17
N THR A 264 -17.26 7.19 13.40
CA THR A 264 -17.14 7.28 11.96
C THR A 264 -16.22 8.44 11.57
N VAL A 265 -15.24 8.16 10.74
CA VAL A 265 -14.17 9.04 10.28
C VAL A 265 -14.20 9.08 8.77
N VAL A 266 -14.00 10.25 8.17
CA VAL A 266 -13.84 10.40 6.72
C VAL A 266 -12.43 10.90 6.41
N THR A 267 -11.74 10.18 5.53
CA THR A 267 -10.37 10.45 5.06
C THR A 267 -10.35 10.68 3.55
N SER A 268 -9.18 10.95 2.97
CA SER A 268 -9.03 11.19 1.53
C SER A 268 -9.05 9.90 0.73
N HIS A 269 -8.32 8.87 1.21
CA HIS A 269 -8.31 7.53 0.63
C HIS A 269 -8.45 6.45 1.72
N ASP A 270 -8.69 5.22 1.32
CA ASP A 270 -8.93 4.09 2.22
C ASP A 270 -7.63 3.45 2.69
N ALA A 271 -6.99 4.05 3.69
CA ALA A 271 -5.71 3.63 4.23
C ALA A 271 -5.76 3.16 5.70
N PHE A 272 -6.93 3.22 6.35
CA PHE A 272 -7.02 3.03 7.79
C PHE A 272 -7.80 1.77 8.19
N GLY A 273 -7.97 0.81 7.27
CA GLY A 273 -8.72 -0.43 7.51
C GLY A 273 -8.24 -1.20 8.74
N TYR A 274 -6.94 -1.43 8.87
CA TYR A 274 -6.36 -2.10 10.03
C TYR A 274 -6.50 -1.30 11.33
N PHE A 275 -6.37 0.04 11.26
CA PHE A 275 -6.61 0.89 12.44
C PHE A 275 -8.08 0.84 12.86
N ALA A 276 -8.99 0.79 11.89
CA ALA A 276 -10.42 0.65 12.14
C ALA A 276 -10.75 -0.65 12.86
N ASP A 277 -10.19 -1.77 12.39
CA ASP A 277 -10.40 -3.10 12.97
C ASP A 277 -9.87 -3.20 14.39
N ASP A 278 -8.63 -2.73 14.64
CA ASP A 278 -7.97 -2.79 15.94
C ASP A 278 -8.68 -1.96 17.02
N TYR A 279 -9.20 -0.78 16.64
CA TYR A 279 -9.72 0.18 17.63
C TYR A 279 -11.23 0.41 17.55
N GLY A 280 -11.94 -0.32 16.70
CA GLY A 280 -13.41 -0.24 16.57
C GLY A 280 -13.89 1.12 16.08
N LEU A 281 -13.19 1.71 15.09
CA LEU A 281 -13.65 2.85 14.30
C LEU A 281 -14.19 2.37 12.97
N ARG A 282 -14.79 3.29 12.20
CA ARG A 282 -15.16 3.10 10.82
C ARG A 282 -14.60 4.24 10.00
N PHE A 283 -13.82 3.92 8.99
CA PHE A 283 -13.30 4.90 8.05
C PHE A 283 -14.05 4.79 6.73
N GLU A 284 -14.34 5.93 6.15
CA GLU A 284 -14.96 6.10 4.85
C GLU A 284 -14.09 7.03 4.02
N ALA A 285 -13.89 6.71 2.76
CA ALA A 285 -13.08 7.52 1.87
C ALA A 285 -13.69 7.60 0.46
N PRO A 286 -13.56 8.75 -0.24
CA PRO A 286 -14.03 8.85 -1.62
C PRO A 286 -13.09 8.17 -2.62
N GLN A 287 -11.88 7.84 -2.20
CA GLN A 287 -10.83 7.20 -3.01
C GLN A 287 -10.50 5.85 -2.39
N GLY A 288 -10.30 4.82 -3.22
CA GLY A 288 -9.98 3.48 -2.76
C GLY A 288 -8.58 3.36 -2.14
N LEU A 289 -8.03 2.13 -2.11
CA LEU A 289 -6.74 1.81 -1.49
C LEU A 289 -5.53 2.52 -2.12
N SER A 290 -5.64 3.00 -3.35
CA SER A 290 -4.54 3.66 -4.05
C SER A 290 -4.90 5.11 -4.41
N THR A 291 -3.92 6.00 -4.28
CA THR A 291 -4.03 7.40 -4.69
C THR A 291 -3.82 7.61 -6.20
N GLU A 292 -3.55 6.55 -6.98
CA GLU A 292 -3.33 6.65 -8.43
C GLU A 292 -4.56 7.12 -9.21
N SER A 293 -5.77 6.80 -8.73
CA SER A 293 -7.03 7.14 -9.37
C SER A 293 -7.77 8.22 -8.59
N GLU A 294 -8.32 9.21 -9.30
CA GLU A 294 -9.23 10.17 -8.66
C GLU A 294 -10.63 9.54 -8.49
N PRO A 295 -11.33 9.82 -7.38
CA PRO A 295 -12.67 9.28 -7.15
C PRO A 295 -13.66 9.78 -8.20
N SER A 296 -14.65 8.96 -8.54
CA SER A 296 -15.70 9.39 -9.46
C SER A 296 -16.61 10.45 -8.83
N ALA A 297 -17.29 11.25 -9.66
CA ALA A 297 -18.27 12.20 -9.15
C ALA A 297 -19.48 11.52 -8.49
N ALA A 298 -19.75 10.25 -8.83
CA ALA A 298 -20.82 9.46 -8.22
C ALA A 298 -20.44 9.06 -6.79
N ASP A 299 -19.24 8.53 -6.58
CA ASP A 299 -18.72 8.11 -5.26
C ASP A 299 -18.66 9.29 -4.29
N VAL A 300 -18.18 10.44 -4.77
CA VAL A 300 -18.18 11.69 -3.97
C VAL A 300 -19.58 12.13 -3.58
N ALA A 301 -20.57 12.02 -4.49
CA ALA A 301 -21.95 12.38 -4.20
C ALA A 301 -22.62 11.41 -3.21
N GLU A 302 -22.31 10.13 -3.30
CA GLU A 302 -22.76 9.11 -2.36
C GLU A 302 -22.18 9.33 -0.97
N LEU A 303 -20.87 9.52 -0.87
CA LEU A 303 -20.19 9.83 0.39
C LEU A 303 -20.75 11.12 1.04
N ILE A 304 -21.02 12.18 0.27
CA ILE A 304 -21.66 13.40 0.80
C ILE A 304 -23.05 13.09 1.37
N THR A 305 -23.81 12.21 0.73
CA THR A 305 -25.14 11.80 1.21
C THR A 305 -25.02 11.01 2.51
N GLN A 306 -24.13 10.05 2.56
CA GLN A 306 -23.84 9.23 3.74
C GLN A 306 -23.39 10.08 4.94
N ILE A 307 -22.42 11.00 4.74
CA ILE A 307 -21.97 11.92 5.79
C ILE A 307 -23.13 12.71 6.40
N ARG A 308 -24.10 13.16 5.57
CA ARG A 308 -25.28 13.90 6.05
C ARG A 308 -26.26 13.00 6.80
N GLU A 309 -26.51 11.80 6.30
CA GLU A 309 -27.45 10.85 6.90
C GLU A 309 -26.97 10.30 8.23
N GLU A 310 -25.68 10.01 8.32
CA GLU A 310 -25.04 9.50 9.54
C GLU A 310 -24.65 10.61 10.53
N GLY A 311 -24.66 11.86 10.08
CA GLY A 311 -24.28 13.01 10.92
C GLY A 311 -22.81 13.03 11.29
N VAL A 312 -21.94 12.59 10.38
CA VAL A 312 -20.48 12.63 10.58
C VAL A 312 -20.05 14.07 10.82
N SER A 313 -19.40 14.33 11.96
CA SER A 313 -19.09 15.69 12.42
C SER A 313 -17.73 16.21 11.95
N ALA A 314 -16.79 15.33 11.62
CA ALA A 314 -15.45 15.69 11.22
C ALA A 314 -14.95 14.84 10.06
N VAL A 315 -14.21 15.48 9.14
CA VAL A 315 -13.42 14.87 8.07
C VAL A 315 -11.95 15.18 8.33
N PHE A 316 -11.03 14.33 7.87
CA PHE A 316 -9.61 14.48 8.11
C PHE A 316 -8.83 14.46 6.81
N VAL A 317 -8.02 15.48 6.60
CA VAL A 317 -7.13 15.54 5.45
C VAL A 317 -5.90 14.65 5.69
N GLU A 318 -5.29 14.18 4.61
CA GLU A 318 -4.07 13.38 4.69
C GLU A 318 -2.86 14.16 4.16
N SER A 319 -1.68 13.87 4.73
CA SER A 319 -0.45 14.60 4.41
C SER A 319 -0.02 14.44 2.95
N ILE A 320 -0.31 13.30 2.33
CA ILE A 320 0.14 12.93 0.98
C ILE A 320 -0.85 13.33 -0.14
N THR A 321 -2.10 13.70 0.19
CA THR A 321 -3.16 13.93 -0.79
C THR A 321 -3.47 15.41 -0.99
N ASP A 322 -4.17 15.72 -2.11
CA ASP A 322 -4.69 17.07 -2.36
C ASP A 322 -5.99 17.31 -1.56
N ASN A 323 -5.94 18.22 -0.62
CA ASN A 323 -7.02 18.48 0.33
C ASN A 323 -8.26 19.15 -0.27
N ARG A 324 -8.23 19.61 -1.53
CA ARG A 324 -9.33 20.39 -2.14
C ARG A 324 -10.64 19.65 -2.20
N LEU A 325 -10.62 18.36 -2.49
CA LEU A 325 -11.82 17.53 -2.53
C LEU A 325 -12.45 17.40 -1.14
N LEU A 326 -11.65 17.07 -0.15
CA LEU A 326 -12.11 16.94 1.23
C LEU A 326 -12.63 18.25 1.82
N GLU A 327 -11.98 19.37 1.49
CA GLU A 327 -12.47 20.70 1.80
C GLU A 327 -13.82 21.03 1.14
N GLN A 328 -14.06 20.53 -0.08
CA GLN A 328 -15.35 20.64 -0.74
C GLN A 328 -16.40 19.80 -0.02
N ILE A 329 -16.11 18.54 0.29
CA ILE A 329 -17.00 17.64 1.04
C ILE A 329 -17.38 18.28 2.38
N ALA A 330 -16.41 18.80 3.13
CA ALA A 330 -16.65 19.50 4.40
C ALA A 330 -17.59 20.69 4.24
N ARG A 331 -17.40 21.52 3.21
CA ARG A 331 -18.29 22.68 2.93
C ARG A 331 -19.71 22.25 2.57
N GLU A 332 -19.87 21.17 1.81
CA GLU A 332 -21.19 20.70 1.36
C GLU A 332 -21.96 19.97 2.44
N THR A 333 -21.29 19.25 3.34
CA THR A 333 -21.90 18.49 4.43
C THR A 333 -22.09 19.30 5.70
N GLY A 334 -21.27 20.34 5.91
CA GLY A 334 -21.17 21.09 7.16
C GLY A 334 -20.28 20.41 8.20
N ALA A 335 -19.61 19.31 7.85
CA ALA A 335 -18.60 18.69 8.69
C ALA A 335 -17.39 19.62 8.89
N THR A 336 -16.70 19.47 10.00
CA THR A 336 -15.47 20.25 10.29
C THR A 336 -14.24 19.47 9.84
N ILE A 337 -13.17 20.19 9.44
CA ILE A 337 -11.87 19.53 9.23
C ILE A 337 -11.25 19.32 10.60
N GLY A 338 -11.13 18.04 11.00
CA GLY A 338 -10.66 17.62 12.31
C GLY A 338 -9.15 17.73 12.50
N GLY A 339 -8.40 17.73 11.40
CA GLY A 339 -6.95 17.84 11.38
C GLY A 339 -6.33 17.08 10.22
N THR A 340 -5.00 16.94 10.27
CA THR A 340 -4.24 16.15 9.29
C THR A 340 -3.85 14.82 9.91
N LEU A 341 -4.12 13.72 9.20
CA LEU A 341 -3.63 12.38 9.51
C LEU A 341 -2.45 12.03 8.58
N TYR A 342 -1.60 11.17 9.05
CA TYR A 342 -0.50 10.59 8.30
C TYR A 342 -0.84 9.13 8.01
N SER A 343 -1.09 8.82 6.75
CA SER A 343 -1.44 7.47 6.29
C SER A 343 -0.20 6.69 5.86
N ASP A 344 0.47 7.15 4.79
CA ASP A 344 1.48 6.38 4.05
C ASP A 344 2.87 6.98 4.10
N ALA A 345 3.02 8.14 4.72
CA ALA A 345 4.31 8.80 4.86
C ALA A 345 4.48 9.42 6.24
N LEU A 346 5.71 9.45 6.71
CA LEU A 346 6.10 10.25 7.86
C LEU A 346 6.22 11.73 7.45
N SER A 347 6.16 12.64 8.42
CA SER A 347 6.51 14.05 8.21
C SER A 347 8.02 14.25 8.13
N ASP A 348 8.43 15.43 7.68
CA ASP A 348 9.80 15.91 7.86
C ASP A 348 10.23 15.86 9.35
N GLU A 349 11.54 15.91 9.61
CA GLU A 349 12.13 15.78 10.97
C GLU A 349 11.58 16.80 11.98
N ASP A 350 11.21 17.99 11.53
CA ASP A 350 10.63 19.06 12.37
C ASP A 350 9.09 18.97 12.48
N GLY A 351 8.46 17.99 11.82
CA GLY A 351 7.02 17.79 11.80
C GLY A 351 6.50 16.91 12.94
N PRO A 352 5.18 16.74 13.06
CA PRO A 352 4.56 16.06 14.19
C PRO A 352 4.60 14.53 14.11
N ALA A 353 4.96 13.97 12.95
CA ALA A 353 4.96 12.53 12.63
C ALA A 353 6.31 12.09 12.05
N ALA A 354 7.42 12.54 12.67
CA ALA A 354 8.77 12.32 12.16
C ALA A 354 9.25 10.86 12.31
N THR A 355 8.60 10.06 13.16
CA THR A 355 8.83 8.63 13.36
C THR A 355 7.51 7.87 13.28
N TYR A 356 7.55 6.56 13.09
CA TYR A 356 6.34 5.74 13.12
C TYR A 356 5.57 5.87 14.44
N ILE A 357 6.28 5.88 15.55
CA ILE A 357 5.68 6.08 16.89
C ILE A 357 5.01 7.45 17.00
N ASP A 358 5.66 8.51 16.49
CA ASP A 358 5.08 9.86 16.52
C ASP A 358 3.88 9.96 15.58
N MET A 359 3.91 9.29 14.43
CA MET A 359 2.81 9.23 13.47
C MET A 359 1.56 8.63 14.10
N MET A 360 1.65 7.43 14.66
CA MET A 360 0.52 6.74 15.29
C MET A 360 -0.04 7.53 16.49
N ARG A 361 0.84 8.07 17.31
CA ARG A 361 0.46 8.94 18.42
C ARG A 361 -0.25 10.20 17.96
N HIS A 362 0.29 10.89 16.93
CA HIS A 362 -0.31 12.08 16.35
C HIS A 362 -1.70 11.79 15.80
N ASN A 363 -1.87 10.69 15.03
CA ASN A 363 -3.14 10.29 14.47
C ASN A 363 -4.18 10.03 15.58
N ALA A 364 -3.84 9.26 16.60
CA ALA A 364 -4.74 8.98 17.72
C ALA A 364 -5.14 10.25 18.51
N ILE A 365 -4.20 11.17 18.76
CA ILE A 365 -4.49 12.46 19.41
C ILE A 365 -5.40 13.32 18.55
N THR A 366 -5.13 13.39 17.25
CA THR A 366 -5.92 14.20 16.30
C THR A 366 -7.35 13.68 16.22
N LEU A 367 -7.54 12.37 16.06
CA LEU A 367 -8.85 11.73 16.08
C LEU A 367 -9.59 11.96 17.39
N SER A 368 -8.95 11.68 18.55
CA SER A 368 -9.58 11.84 19.85
C SER A 368 -9.97 13.28 20.17
N SER A 369 -9.16 14.25 19.74
CA SER A 369 -9.42 15.68 19.95
C SER A 369 -10.61 16.20 19.11
N ALA A 370 -10.72 15.77 17.87
CA ALA A 370 -11.78 16.23 16.98
C ALA A 370 -13.11 15.54 17.24
N LEU A 371 -13.10 14.22 17.51
CA LEU A 371 -14.30 13.42 17.72
C LEU A 371 -14.79 13.42 19.18
N GLY A 372 -13.92 13.66 20.14
CA GLY A 372 -14.26 13.75 21.56
C GLY A 372 -14.89 15.07 22.01
N SER A 373 -14.94 16.09 21.11
CA SER A 373 -15.42 17.44 21.43
C SER A 373 -16.93 17.62 21.32
#